data_b9ed64438c1f09fcfe25b0ac40e7a313
#
_entry.id   b9ed64438c1f09fcfe25b0ac40e7a313
#
_cell.length_a   1.000
_cell.length_b   1.000
_cell.length_c   1.000
_cell.angle_alpha   90.00
_cell.angle_beta   90.00
_cell.angle_gamma   90.00
#
_symmetry.space_group_name_H-M   'P 1'
#
loop_
_entity.id
_entity.type
_entity.pdbx_description
1 polymer ?
#
loop_
_entity_poly.entity_id
_entity_poly.type
_entity_poly.pdbx_seq_one_letter_code
_entity_poly.pdbx_strand_id
1 'polypeptide(L)'
;PDIVHLHTAADWSWWRKRRFALLAHAGGCKIVVHIHSGKFDQWLANANSKKSRAMKSVLHKTAAKLIVLSEWWQEQLQPLIGDAIVIHNPVRNTFANSGGMRKRNHLLLLGRNDPVKGHNFAMTVCAKVREEISELKVTMTGITSSPYPWLEAKGWVSDEEKLNLLQTASLLLVPSAFEGEPMVVLEAISCGLPVLCSDRVHSLPTVIEVAPFENEAVWTSKIIHLLGEPTDSEHLKAHSSSFEIQVISAQWSNIYQSLLAE
;
A
#
# COMPACT_ATOMS: atom_id res chain seq x y z
N PRO A 1 -1.27 -27.83 -12.58
CA PRO A 1 -0.74 -26.51 -12.97
C PRO A 1 0.78 -26.58 -13.10
N ASP A 2 1.36 -25.83 -14.02
CA ASP A 2 2.81 -25.78 -14.24
C ASP A 2 3.48 -24.82 -13.24
N ILE A 3 2.77 -23.77 -12.83
CA ILE A 3 3.22 -22.77 -11.87
C ILE A 3 2.23 -22.66 -10.72
N VAL A 4 2.74 -22.52 -9.49
CA VAL A 4 1.96 -22.19 -8.30
C VAL A 4 2.47 -20.85 -7.72
N HIS A 5 1.64 -19.82 -7.78
CA HIS A 5 1.90 -18.50 -7.26
C HIS A 5 1.26 -18.33 -5.87
N LEU A 6 2.09 -18.13 -4.85
CA LEU A 6 1.69 -18.09 -3.45
C LEU A 6 1.81 -16.66 -2.89
N HIS A 7 0.69 -15.99 -2.69
CA HIS A 7 0.64 -14.72 -1.96
C HIS A 7 0.74 -14.98 -0.46
N THR A 8 1.70 -14.38 0.21
CA THR A 8 1.94 -14.60 1.64
C THR A 8 2.14 -13.30 2.43
N ALA A 9 1.81 -13.37 3.71
CA ALA A 9 2.16 -12.39 4.72
C ALA A 9 2.98 -13.11 5.83
N ALA A 10 3.34 -12.40 6.88
CA ALA A 10 4.03 -12.93 8.04
C ALA A 10 3.19 -14.00 8.80
N ASP A 11 3.82 -14.63 9.79
CA ASP A 11 3.23 -15.56 10.75
C ASP A 11 2.50 -16.75 10.12
N TRP A 12 1.26 -16.99 10.53
CA TRP A 12 0.47 -18.14 10.11
C TRP A 12 0.28 -18.22 8.59
N SER A 13 0.24 -17.08 7.92
CA SER A 13 0.14 -17.04 6.45
C SER A 13 1.32 -17.77 5.79
N TRP A 14 2.56 -17.43 6.19
CA TRP A 14 3.76 -18.11 5.68
C TRP A 14 3.81 -19.59 6.07
N TRP A 15 3.55 -19.94 7.33
CA TRP A 15 3.63 -21.33 7.79
C TRP A 15 2.67 -22.25 7.04
N ARG A 16 1.50 -21.75 6.65
CA ARG A 16 0.55 -22.47 5.79
C ARG A 16 1.04 -22.54 4.34
N LYS A 17 1.47 -21.43 3.75
CA LYS A 17 1.92 -21.33 2.35
C LYS A 17 3.17 -22.15 2.09
N ARG A 18 4.08 -22.25 3.04
CA ARG A 18 5.25 -23.12 2.99
C ARG A 18 4.89 -24.57 2.65
N ARG A 19 3.83 -25.09 3.26
CA ARG A 19 3.38 -26.46 2.99
C ARG A 19 2.90 -26.63 1.55
N PHE A 20 2.15 -25.64 1.06
CA PHE A 20 1.70 -25.64 -0.34
C PHE A 20 2.86 -25.55 -1.32
N ALA A 21 3.88 -24.71 -1.06
CA ALA A 21 5.08 -24.61 -1.88
C ALA A 21 5.78 -25.99 -2.01
N LEU A 22 6.01 -26.68 -0.89
CA LEU A 22 6.66 -27.98 -0.88
C LEU A 22 5.86 -29.08 -1.59
N LEU A 23 4.52 -29.10 -1.39
CA LEU A 23 3.63 -30.08 -2.06
C LEU A 23 3.54 -29.81 -3.55
N ALA A 24 3.40 -28.57 -3.97
CA ALA A 24 3.34 -28.21 -5.39
C ALA A 24 4.66 -28.49 -6.10
N HIS A 25 5.79 -28.20 -5.46
CA HIS A 25 7.11 -28.54 -6.00
C HIS A 25 7.29 -30.06 -6.14
N ALA A 26 6.87 -30.85 -5.15
CA ALA A 26 6.90 -32.32 -5.24
C ALA A 26 6.01 -32.86 -6.38
N GLY A 27 4.98 -32.13 -6.76
CA GLY A 27 4.12 -32.38 -7.93
C GLY A 27 4.66 -31.85 -9.26
N GLY A 28 5.93 -31.34 -9.28
CA GLY A 28 6.57 -30.84 -10.50
C GLY A 28 6.27 -29.37 -10.85
N CYS A 29 5.52 -28.64 -10.01
CA CYS A 29 5.20 -27.23 -10.29
C CYS A 29 6.39 -26.30 -9.98
N LYS A 30 6.56 -25.27 -10.80
CA LYS A 30 7.41 -24.11 -10.50
C LYS A 30 6.74 -23.24 -9.45
N ILE A 31 7.52 -22.61 -8.57
CA ILE A 31 6.97 -21.88 -7.41
C ILE A 31 7.33 -20.40 -7.48
N VAL A 32 6.32 -19.55 -7.27
CA VAL A 32 6.47 -18.12 -7.03
C VAL A 32 5.97 -17.82 -5.62
N VAL A 33 6.77 -17.12 -4.83
CA VAL A 33 6.41 -16.65 -3.48
C VAL A 33 6.36 -15.13 -3.50
N HIS A 34 5.19 -14.54 -3.29
CA HIS A 34 4.94 -13.12 -3.34
C HIS A 34 4.57 -12.58 -1.95
N ILE A 35 5.38 -11.67 -1.41
CA ILE A 35 5.23 -11.15 -0.05
C ILE A 35 4.39 -9.86 -0.07
N HIS A 36 3.33 -9.82 0.75
CA HIS A 36 2.40 -8.68 0.88
C HIS A 36 2.31 -8.11 2.31
N SER A 37 3.37 -8.15 3.09
CA SER A 37 3.32 -7.77 4.50
C SER A 37 4.18 -6.56 4.80
N GLY A 38 3.63 -5.57 5.50
CA GLY A 38 4.35 -4.39 6.00
C GLY A 38 5.21 -4.61 7.24
N LYS A 39 5.35 -5.85 7.73
CA LYS A 39 6.17 -6.23 8.90
C LYS A 39 6.92 -7.54 8.69
N PHE A 40 7.22 -7.89 7.45
CA PHE A 40 7.84 -9.18 7.16
C PHE A 40 9.27 -9.27 7.67
N ASP A 41 10.03 -8.17 7.56
CA ASP A 41 11.38 -8.00 8.11
C ASP A 41 11.41 -8.17 9.63
N GLN A 42 10.51 -7.48 10.35
CA GLN A 42 10.38 -7.59 11.80
C GLN A 42 10.01 -9.02 12.23
N TRP A 43 9.14 -9.68 11.47
CA TRP A 43 8.78 -11.06 11.73
C TRP A 43 9.96 -12.02 11.50
N LEU A 44 10.77 -11.81 10.50
CA LEU A 44 11.98 -12.58 10.24
C LEU A 44 13.06 -12.32 11.31
N ALA A 45 13.12 -11.11 11.87
CA ALA A 45 14.01 -10.59 12.88
C ALA A 45 15.46 -10.45 12.41
N ASN A 46 16.15 -11.54 12.03
CA ASN A 46 17.51 -11.53 11.52
C ASN A 46 17.80 -12.78 10.67
N ALA A 47 18.92 -12.77 9.93
CA ALA A 47 19.31 -13.84 9.01
C ALA A 47 19.51 -15.22 9.69
N ASN A 48 19.83 -15.23 10.98
CA ASN A 48 20.08 -16.45 11.75
C ASN A 48 18.85 -16.96 12.53
N SER A 49 17.72 -16.25 12.43
CA SER A 49 16.48 -16.68 13.07
C SER A 49 15.99 -18.03 12.51
N LYS A 50 15.21 -18.74 13.31
CA LYS A 50 14.57 -19.99 12.85
C LYS A 50 13.63 -19.72 11.67
N LYS A 51 12.97 -18.55 11.63
CA LYS A 51 12.04 -18.15 10.57
C LYS A 51 12.77 -17.89 9.26
N SER A 52 13.87 -17.11 9.28
CA SER A 52 14.69 -16.83 8.09
C SER A 52 15.33 -18.09 7.54
N ARG A 53 15.93 -18.93 8.39
CA ARG A 53 16.51 -20.21 7.97
C ARG A 53 15.48 -21.16 7.37
N ALA A 54 14.30 -21.25 7.97
CA ALA A 54 13.21 -22.07 7.44
C ALA A 54 12.71 -21.56 6.08
N MET A 55 12.62 -20.23 5.92
CA MET A 55 12.22 -19.63 4.64
C MET A 55 13.28 -19.83 3.56
N LYS A 56 14.55 -19.53 3.85
CA LYS A 56 15.68 -19.81 2.93
C LYS A 56 15.70 -21.26 2.46
N SER A 57 15.53 -22.21 3.39
CA SER A 57 15.52 -23.64 3.07
C SER A 57 14.39 -24.01 2.11
N VAL A 58 13.20 -23.44 2.26
CA VAL A 58 12.06 -23.69 1.35
C VAL A 58 12.30 -23.05 0.00
N LEU A 59 12.69 -21.77 -0.05
CA LEU A 59 12.99 -21.07 -1.30
C LEU A 59 14.06 -21.81 -2.12
N HIS A 60 15.15 -22.20 -1.47
CA HIS A 60 16.22 -22.98 -2.12
C HIS A 60 15.73 -24.35 -2.60
N LYS A 61 15.05 -25.11 -1.72
CA LYS A 61 14.58 -26.47 -2.05
C LYS A 61 13.58 -26.47 -3.23
N THR A 62 12.74 -25.46 -3.32
CA THR A 62 11.71 -25.35 -4.35
C THR A 62 12.16 -24.54 -5.56
N ALA A 63 13.38 -24.01 -5.57
CA ALA A 63 13.88 -23.06 -6.56
C ALA A 63 12.90 -21.90 -6.81
N ALA A 64 12.19 -21.47 -5.75
CA ALA A 64 11.11 -20.48 -5.88
C ALA A 64 11.65 -19.10 -6.26
N LYS A 65 10.98 -18.43 -7.20
CA LYS A 65 11.19 -17.00 -7.42
C LYS A 65 10.51 -16.24 -6.27
N LEU A 66 11.28 -15.41 -5.58
CA LEU A 66 10.80 -14.55 -4.51
C LEU A 66 10.43 -13.18 -5.09
N ILE A 67 9.21 -12.72 -4.83
CA ILE A 67 8.70 -11.44 -5.31
C ILE A 67 8.34 -10.56 -4.11
N VAL A 68 8.70 -9.29 -4.21
CA VAL A 68 8.41 -8.24 -3.23
C VAL A 68 7.82 -7.02 -3.92
N LEU A 69 7.21 -6.12 -3.16
CA LEU A 69 6.39 -5.03 -3.69
C LEU A 69 7.17 -3.73 -3.96
N SER A 70 8.43 -3.62 -3.53
CA SER A 70 9.25 -2.44 -3.78
C SER A 70 10.73 -2.72 -3.59
N GLU A 71 11.57 -1.80 -4.07
CA GLU A 71 13.02 -1.82 -3.88
C GLU A 71 13.38 -1.79 -2.39
N TRP A 72 12.65 -1.01 -1.59
CA TRP A 72 12.86 -1.00 -0.14
C TRP A 72 12.67 -2.40 0.48
N TRP A 73 11.62 -3.13 0.10
CA TRP A 73 11.41 -4.50 0.55
C TRP A 73 12.49 -5.46 0.04
N GLN A 74 12.97 -5.28 -1.18
CA GLN A 74 14.09 -6.05 -1.72
C GLN A 74 15.35 -5.87 -0.86
N GLU A 75 15.73 -4.63 -0.57
CA GLU A 75 16.88 -4.29 0.26
C GLU A 75 16.77 -4.85 1.69
N GLN A 76 15.60 -4.72 2.33
CA GLN A 76 15.40 -5.23 3.69
C GLN A 76 15.42 -6.76 3.76
N LEU A 77 14.89 -7.45 2.76
CA LEU A 77 14.73 -8.90 2.81
C LEU A 77 15.92 -9.67 2.21
N GLN A 78 16.69 -9.07 1.32
CA GLN A 78 17.86 -9.69 0.70
C GLN A 78 18.85 -10.29 1.73
N PRO A 79 19.31 -9.58 2.78
CA PRO A 79 20.21 -10.15 3.77
C PRO A 79 19.55 -11.23 4.64
N LEU A 80 18.22 -11.21 4.73
CA LEU A 80 17.46 -12.10 5.60
C LEU A 80 17.08 -13.42 4.93
N ILE A 81 16.71 -13.41 3.65
CA ILE A 81 16.16 -14.59 2.94
C ILE A 81 16.69 -14.80 1.51
N GLY A 82 17.52 -13.89 1.00
CA GLY A 82 18.12 -13.97 -0.34
C GLY A 82 17.46 -13.04 -1.34
N ASP A 83 17.87 -13.15 -2.60
CA ASP A 83 17.47 -12.25 -3.68
C ASP A 83 15.98 -12.34 -3.97
N ALA A 84 15.39 -11.19 -4.25
CA ALA A 84 14.00 -11.05 -4.63
C ALA A 84 13.88 -10.17 -5.88
N ILE A 85 12.79 -10.34 -6.62
CA ILE A 85 12.44 -9.51 -7.77
C ILE A 85 11.35 -8.54 -7.31
N VAL A 86 11.46 -7.27 -7.72
CA VAL A 86 10.44 -6.26 -7.43
C VAL A 86 9.35 -6.32 -8.50
N ILE A 87 8.11 -6.48 -8.06
CA ILE A 87 6.90 -6.27 -8.87
C ILE A 87 5.87 -5.57 -8.00
N HIS A 88 5.56 -4.34 -8.37
CA HIS A 88 4.60 -3.48 -7.68
C HIS A 88 3.17 -4.00 -7.80
N ASN A 89 2.29 -3.54 -6.91
CA ASN A 89 0.86 -3.72 -7.06
C ASN A 89 0.32 -2.93 -8.26
N PRO A 90 -0.57 -3.53 -9.09
CA PRO A 90 -1.14 -2.84 -10.23
C PRO A 90 -2.28 -1.89 -9.82
N VAL A 91 -2.40 -0.77 -10.52
CA VAL A 91 -3.57 0.12 -10.46
C VAL A 91 -4.44 -0.09 -11.69
N ARG A 92 -5.76 -0.12 -11.49
CA ARG A 92 -6.72 -0.24 -12.59
C ARG A 92 -6.78 1.06 -13.40
N ASN A 93 -6.89 0.97 -14.71
CA ASN A 93 -6.98 2.13 -15.62
C ASN A 93 -8.17 3.06 -15.35
N THR A 94 -9.22 2.57 -14.68
CA THR A 94 -10.37 3.39 -14.29
C THR A 94 -9.98 4.58 -13.40
N PHE A 95 -8.87 4.49 -12.67
CA PHE A 95 -8.38 5.59 -11.82
C PHE A 95 -7.64 6.66 -12.63
N ALA A 96 -6.92 6.29 -13.70
CA ALA A 96 -6.13 7.22 -14.51
C ALA A 96 -7.00 8.13 -15.42
N ASN A 97 -8.15 7.63 -15.90
CA ASN A 97 -8.99 8.33 -16.90
C ASN A 97 -10.04 9.26 -16.28
N SER A 98 -9.89 9.64 -15.04
CA SER A 98 -10.90 10.34 -14.30
C SER A 98 -10.55 11.81 -14.05
N GLY A 99 -11.37 12.71 -14.54
CA GLY A 99 -11.35 14.14 -14.27
C GLY A 99 -12.55 14.55 -13.43
N GLY A 100 -12.37 14.75 -12.13
CA GLY A 100 -13.38 15.33 -11.24
C GLY A 100 -12.95 16.71 -10.76
N MET A 101 -13.90 17.62 -10.54
CA MET A 101 -13.61 18.88 -9.87
C MET A 101 -13.40 18.61 -8.38
N ARG A 102 -12.19 18.87 -7.86
CA ARG A 102 -11.86 18.67 -6.45
C ARG A 102 -12.66 19.62 -5.56
N LYS A 103 -13.20 19.07 -4.49
CA LYS A 103 -13.85 19.83 -3.43
C LYS A 103 -12.76 20.53 -2.62
N ARG A 104 -12.97 21.80 -2.33
CA ARG A 104 -12.04 22.54 -1.47
C ARG A 104 -12.11 22.04 -0.02
N ASN A 105 -10.95 21.96 0.66
CA ASN A 105 -10.83 21.58 2.07
C ASN A 105 -11.52 20.26 2.44
N HIS A 106 -11.38 19.24 1.59
CA HIS A 106 -11.96 17.93 1.82
C HIS A 106 -10.86 16.87 2.00
N LEU A 107 -10.68 16.42 3.23
CA LEU A 107 -9.75 15.36 3.58
C LEU A 107 -10.42 13.99 3.45
N LEU A 108 -9.65 13.00 3.01
CA LEU A 108 -10.11 11.63 2.82
C LEU A 108 -9.19 10.66 3.56
N LEU A 109 -9.77 9.68 4.26
CA LEU A 109 -9.06 8.50 4.76
C LEU A 109 -9.80 7.25 4.29
N LEU A 110 -9.11 6.40 3.52
CA LEU A 110 -9.65 5.14 3.02
C LEU A 110 -8.95 3.96 3.70
N GLY A 111 -9.69 3.21 4.48
CA GLY A 111 -9.15 2.05 5.18
C GLY A 111 -10.20 1.32 6.01
N ARG A 112 -9.89 0.08 6.39
CA ARG A 112 -10.69 -0.67 7.37
C ARG A 112 -10.55 -0.02 8.75
N ASN A 113 -11.53 -0.24 9.62
CA ASN A 113 -11.39 0.12 11.04
C ASN A 113 -10.41 -0.84 11.73
N ASP A 114 -9.14 -0.56 11.55
CA ASP A 114 -8.01 -1.31 12.09
C ASP A 114 -7.08 -0.29 12.79
N PRO A 115 -6.62 -0.54 14.02
CA PRO A 115 -5.71 0.35 14.73
C PRO A 115 -4.49 0.76 13.89
N VAL A 116 -4.02 -0.14 13.02
CA VAL A 116 -2.89 0.10 12.10
C VAL A 116 -3.16 1.26 11.15
N LYS A 117 -4.42 1.52 10.79
CA LYS A 117 -4.79 2.57 9.80
C LYS A 117 -4.85 3.97 10.40
N GLY A 118 -4.80 4.13 11.72
CA GLY A 118 -4.64 5.40 12.40
C GLY A 118 -5.87 6.32 12.36
N HIS A 119 -7.11 5.78 12.29
CA HIS A 119 -8.35 6.58 12.27
C HIS A 119 -8.45 7.55 13.45
N ASN A 120 -8.16 7.09 14.68
CA ASN A 120 -8.24 7.94 15.87
C ASN A 120 -7.22 9.09 15.82
N PHE A 121 -5.99 8.81 15.40
CA PHE A 121 -4.97 9.83 15.19
C PHE A 121 -5.41 10.84 14.13
N ALA A 122 -5.92 10.39 12.99
CA ALA A 122 -6.42 11.27 11.94
C ALA A 122 -7.59 12.14 12.43
N MET A 123 -8.51 11.61 13.23
CA MET A 123 -9.60 12.42 13.82
C MET A 123 -9.06 13.55 14.71
N THR A 124 -8.07 13.24 15.57
CA THR A 124 -7.43 14.25 16.44
C THR A 124 -6.74 15.36 15.62
N VAL A 125 -5.97 14.97 14.60
CA VAL A 125 -5.31 15.92 13.71
C VAL A 125 -6.31 16.78 12.93
N CYS A 126 -7.35 16.15 12.37
CA CYS A 126 -8.39 16.87 11.62
C CYS A 126 -9.16 17.85 12.49
N ALA A 127 -9.38 17.55 13.78
CA ALA A 127 -9.99 18.49 14.72
C ALA A 127 -9.12 19.76 14.89
N LYS A 128 -7.80 19.62 15.00
CA LYS A 128 -6.84 20.75 15.06
C LYS A 128 -6.80 21.55 13.75
N VAL A 129 -6.77 20.87 12.60
CA VAL A 129 -6.83 21.55 11.28
C VAL A 129 -8.10 22.37 11.16
N ARG A 130 -9.22 21.90 11.73
CA ARG A 130 -10.49 22.59 11.68
C ARG A 130 -10.52 23.88 12.54
N GLU A 131 -9.68 24.03 13.53
CA GLU A 131 -9.52 25.28 14.28
C GLU A 131 -9.04 26.42 13.36
N GLU A 132 -8.21 26.07 12.35
CA GLU A 132 -7.67 27.03 11.36
C GLU A 132 -8.55 27.11 10.08
N ILE A 133 -9.17 25.99 9.67
CA ILE A 133 -9.99 25.88 8.46
C ILE A 133 -11.41 25.43 8.85
N SER A 134 -12.27 26.38 9.21
CA SER A 134 -13.60 26.12 9.79
C SER A 134 -14.54 25.33 8.86
N GLU A 135 -14.39 25.47 7.52
CA GLU A 135 -15.16 24.75 6.51
C GLU A 135 -14.57 23.38 6.14
N LEU A 136 -13.54 22.90 6.84
CA LEU A 136 -12.95 21.58 6.61
C LEU A 136 -14.03 20.48 6.68
N LYS A 137 -14.04 19.62 5.69
CA LYS A 137 -14.82 18.37 5.64
C LYS A 137 -13.89 17.18 5.63
N VAL A 138 -14.29 16.11 6.29
CA VAL A 138 -13.50 14.87 6.35
C VAL A 138 -14.41 13.69 6.03
N THR A 139 -13.98 12.80 5.17
CA THR A 139 -14.64 11.53 4.93
C THR A 139 -13.70 10.39 5.32
N MET A 140 -14.19 9.48 6.15
CA MET A 140 -13.43 8.28 6.54
C MET A 140 -14.25 7.02 6.27
N THR A 141 -13.63 6.03 5.63
CA THR A 141 -14.22 4.70 5.46
C THR A 141 -13.80 3.76 6.60
N GLY A 142 -14.47 2.61 6.71
CA GLY A 142 -14.20 1.60 7.75
C GLY A 142 -14.85 1.88 9.09
N ILE A 143 -15.24 3.12 9.39
CA ILE A 143 -15.99 3.52 10.57
C ILE A 143 -17.43 3.88 10.18
N THR A 144 -18.40 3.59 11.04
CA THR A 144 -19.83 3.81 10.78
C THR A 144 -20.43 4.97 11.57
N SER A 145 -19.66 5.56 12.49
CA SER A 145 -20.07 6.71 13.28
C SER A 145 -18.88 7.58 13.64
N SER A 146 -19.13 8.85 13.92
CA SER A 146 -18.15 9.84 14.36
C SER A 146 -18.75 10.72 15.44
N PRO A 147 -17.97 11.15 16.45
CA PRO A 147 -18.41 12.17 17.40
C PRO A 147 -18.44 13.58 16.81
N TYR A 148 -17.91 13.77 15.61
CA TYR A 148 -17.76 15.07 14.97
C TYR A 148 -18.76 15.25 13.82
N PRO A 149 -19.60 16.32 13.82
CA PRO A 149 -20.59 16.55 12.76
C PRO A 149 -19.97 16.91 11.39
N TRP A 150 -18.72 17.32 11.36
CA TRP A 150 -17.97 17.66 10.15
C TRP A 150 -17.23 16.46 9.54
N LEU A 151 -17.28 15.29 10.19
CA LEU A 151 -16.67 14.05 9.72
C LEU A 151 -17.76 13.06 9.30
N GLU A 152 -17.76 12.72 8.02
CA GLU A 152 -18.61 11.71 7.43
C GLU A 152 -17.99 10.32 7.58
N ALA A 153 -18.62 9.46 8.39
CA ALA A 153 -18.22 8.06 8.59
C ALA A 153 -19.03 7.17 7.63
N LYS A 154 -18.36 6.59 6.60
CA LYS A 154 -19.05 5.89 5.51
C LYS A 154 -19.11 4.36 5.65
N GLY A 155 -18.43 3.77 6.63
CA GLY A 155 -18.34 2.32 6.70
C GLY A 155 -17.61 1.75 5.48
N TRP A 156 -18.16 0.72 4.87
CA TRP A 156 -17.64 0.14 3.63
C TRP A 156 -18.25 0.83 2.42
N VAL A 157 -17.44 1.16 1.43
CA VAL A 157 -17.87 1.82 0.19
C VAL A 157 -17.64 0.91 -1.02
N SER A 158 -18.44 1.09 -2.08
CA SER A 158 -18.23 0.42 -3.35
C SER A 158 -16.98 0.92 -4.08
N ASP A 159 -16.50 0.17 -5.08
CA ASP A 159 -15.39 0.63 -5.93
C ASP A 159 -15.72 1.94 -6.67
N GLU A 160 -16.96 2.13 -7.10
CA GLU A 160 -17.43 3.36 -7.75
C GLU A 160 -17.41 4.54 -6.77
N GLU A 161 -17.91 4.36 -5.55
CA GLU A 161 -17.89 5.40 -4.53
C GLU A 161 -16.48 5.73 -4.09
N LYS A 162 -15.60 4.71 -3.94
CA LYS A 162 -14.17 4.91 -3.67
C LYS A 162 -13.53 5.76 -4.76
N LEU A 163 -13.78 5.45 -6.02
CA LEU A 163 -13.27 6.23 -7.15
C LEU A 163 -13.74 7.68 -7.08
N ASN A 164 -15.04 7.92 -6.88
CA ASN A 164 -15.58 9.26 -6.74
C ASN A 164 -14.96 10.05 -5.57
N LEU A 165 -14.71 9.40 -4.43
CA LEU A 165 -14.02 10.01 -3.28
C LEU A 165 -12.58 10.42 -3.63
N LEU A 166 -11.82 9.55 -4.29
CA LEU A 166 -10.45 9.84 -4.73
C LEU A 166 -10.37 10.95 -5.77
N GLN A 167 -11.36 11.05 -6.65
CA GLN A 167 -11.45 12.12 -7.66
C GLN A 167 -11.80 13.48 -7.09
N THR A 168 -12.60 13.50 -6.02
CA THR A 168 -13.21 14.75 -5.51
C THR A 168 -12.57 15.28 -4.23
N ALA A 169 -11.84 14.49 -3.46
CA ALA A 169 -11.13 14.95 -2.28
C ALA A 169 -9.97 15.90 -2.61
N SER A 170 -9.55 16.73 -1.66
CA SER A 170 -8.40 17.63 -1.79
C SER A 170 -7.08 16.96 -1.38
N LEU A 171 -7.13 16.05 -0.39
CA LEU A 171 -5.94 15.39 0.16
C LEU A 171 -6.33 14.04 0.76
N LEU A 172 -5.55 12.99 0.45
CA LEU A 172 -5.64 11.69 1.11
C LEU A 172 -4.70 11.63 2.31
N LEU A 173 -5.20 11.16 3.45
CA LEU A 173 -4.41 10.89 4.66
C LEU A 173 -4.17 9.38 4.80
N VAL A 174 -2.90 9.00 5.01
CA VAL A 174 -2.49 7.60 5.25
C VAL A 174 -1.61 7.54 6.51
N PRO A 175 -2.19 7.71 7.71
CA PRO A 175 -1.45 7.71 8.96
C PRO A 175 -1.15 6.30 9.48
N SER A 176 -0.94 5.36 8.57
CA SER A 176 -0.75 3.95 8.89
C SER A 176 0.55 3.70 9.65
N ALA A 177 0.51 2.82 10.66
CA ALA A 177 1.68 2.38 11.41
C ALA A 177 2.62 1.50 10.57
N PHE A 178 2.11 0.82 9.54
CA PHE A 178 2.86 0.05 8.56
C PHE A 178 1.97 -0.37 7.38
N GLU A 179 2.55 -0.55 6.21
CA GLU A 179 1.92 -1.11 5.00
C GLU A 179 2.96 -1.93 4.23
N GLY A 180 2.50 -2.87 3.40
CA GLY A 180 3.36 -3.54 2.42
C GLY A 180 3.67 -2.61 1.24
N GLU A 181 2.63 -2.30 0.49
CA GLU A 181 2.54 -1.24 -0.50
C GLU A 181 1.06 -0.82 -0.56
N PRO A 182 0.73 0.38 -0.07
CA PRO A 182 -0.67 0.76 0.11
C PRO A 182 -1.34 1.08 -1.24
N MET A 183 -2.22 0.20 -1.69
CA MET A 183 -2.99 0.37 -2.93
C MET A 183 -3.69 1.75 -3.01
N VAL A 184 -4.21 2.23 -1.88
CA VAL A 184 -4.92 3.51 -1.83
C VAL A 184 -4.03 4.71 -2.20
N VAL A 185 -2.72 4.63 -1.94
CA VAL A 185 -1.75 5.66 -2.34
C VAL A 185 -1.58 5.64 -3.86
N LEU A 186 -1.37 4.46 -4.44
CA LEU A 186 -1.22 4.30 -5.89
C LEU A 186 -2.48 4.73 -6.64
N GLU A 187 -3.66 4.36 -6.13
CA GLU A 187 -4.97 4.77 -6.66
C GLU A 187 -5.16 6.29 -6.56
N ALA A 188 -4.74 6.92 -5.46
CA ALA A 188 -4.84 8.36 -5.26
C ALA A 188 -3.99 9.15 -6.26
N ILE A 189 -2.71 8.81 -6.42
CA ILE A 189 -1.84 9.50 -7.39
C ILE A 189 -2.30 9.27 -8.83
N SER A 190 -2.88 8.11 -9.14
CA SER A 190 -3.49 7.86 -10.46
C SER A 190 -4.69 8.78 -10.74
N CYS A 191 -5.42 9.17 -9.69
CA CYS A 191 -6.46 10.21 -9.76
C CYS A 191 -5.89 11.63 -9.69
N GLY A 192 -4.59 11.82 -9.57
CA GLY A 192 -3.94 13.11 -9.34
C GLY A 192 -4.27 13.71 -7.96
N LEU A 193 -4.64 12.89 -6.98
CA LEU A 193 -4.92 13.31 -5.60
C LEU A 193 -3.63 13.33 -4.78
N PRO A 194 -3.25 14.47 -4.16
CA PRO A 194 -2.11 14.51 -3.26
C PRO A 194 -2.34 13.63 -2.03
N VAL A 195 -1.24 13.11 -1.49
CA VAL A 195 -1.26 12.17 -0.36
C VAL A 195 -0.29 12.66 0.71
N LEU A 196 -0.73 12.65 1.96
CA LEU A 196 0.14 12.77 3.14
C LEU A 196 0.18 11.40 3.84
N CYS A 197 1.38 10.82 3.91
CA CYS A 197 1.59 9.48 4.44
C CYS A 197 2.49 9.49 5.67
N SER A 198 2.35 8.48 6.53
CA SER A 198 3.26 8.23 7.64
C SER A 198 4.65 7.81 7.15
N ASP A 199 5.71 8.26 7.81
CA ASP A 199 7.09 7.83 7.60
C ASP A 199 7.34 6.35 7.94
N ARG A 200 6.36 5.67 8.54
CA ARG A 200 6.37 4.22 8.81
C ARG A 200 5.98 3.38 7.60
N VAL A 201 5.54 4.02 6.52
CA VAL A 201 5.21 3.37 5.24
C VAL A 201 6.35 3.63 4.28
N HIS A 202 7.12 2.61 3.97
CA HIS A 202 8.38 2.77 3.22
C HIS A 202 8.26 2.54 1.71
N SER A 203 7.25 1.80 1.27
CA SER A 203 7.00 1.52 -0.16
C SER A 203 6.13 2.61 -0.79
N LEU A 204 6.70 3.81 -0.94
CA LEU A 204 5.99 4.97 -1.46
C LEU A 204 6.69 5.52 -2.69
N PRO A 205 5.94 5.96 -3.73
CA PRO A 205 6.48 6.81 -4.79
C PRO A 205 7.10 8.09 -4.21
N THR A 206 8.17 8.58 -4.84
CA THR A 206 8.93 9.75 -4.37
C THR A 206 8.13 11.06 -4.35
N VAL A 207 7.01 11.12 -5.04
CA VAL A 207 6.09 12.26 -5.10
C VAL A 207 5.18 12.40 -3.86
N ILE A 208 5.21 11.41 -2.96
CA ILE A 208 4.36 11.40 -1.77
C ILE A 208 4.97 12.21 -0.64
N GLU A 209 4.16 13.13 -0.08
CA GLU A 209 4.53 13.85 1.14
C GLU A 209 4.46 12.93 2.37
N VAL A 210 5.50 12.99 3.20
CA VAL A 210 5.60 12.18 4.41
C VAL A 210 5.64 13.04 5.68
N ALA A 211 5.03 12.51 6.75
CA ALA A 211 5.09 13.11 8.08
C ALA A 211 5.46 12.05 9.14
N PRO A 212 6.16 12.46 10.23
CA PRO A 212 6.50 11.55 11.31
C PRO A 212 5.26 10.89 11.91
N PHE A 213 5.35 9.57 12.13
CA PHE A 213 4.24 8.78 12.69
C PHE A 213 3.79 9.37 14.04
N GLU A 214 2.48 9.57 14.19
CA GLU A 214 1.81 10.09 15.40
C GLU A 214 2.31 11.48 15.88
N ASN A 215 2.94 12.27 15.03
CA ASN A 215 3.32 13.64 15.34
C ASN A 215 2.21 14.62 14.92
N GLU A 216 1.25 14.88 15.82
CA GLU A 216 0.06 15.69 15.52
C GLU A 216 0.42 17.11 15.01
N ALA A 217 1.42 17.78 15.57
CA ALA A 217 1.79 19.14 15.19
C ALA A 217 2.31 19.20 13.74
N VAL A 218 3.18 18.27 13.35
CA VAL A 218 3.72 18.19 11.99
C VAL A 218 2.62 17.81 10.99
N TRP A 219 1.74 16.86 11.33
CA TRP A 219 0.61 16.48 10.47
C TRP A 219 -0.33 17.66 10.26
N THR A 220 -0.72 18.36 11.33
CA THR A 220 -1.58 19.54 11.25
C THR A 220 -0.98 20.62 10.34
N SER A 221 0.28 20.99 10.54
CA SER A 221 0.97 21.99 9.72
C SER A 221 1.06 21.56 8.24
N LYS A 222 1.45 20.31 7.97
CA LYS A 222 1.54 19.80 6.58
C LYS A 222 0.18 19.75 5.89
N ILE A 223 -0.89 19.36 6.58
CA ILE A 223 -2.25 19.36 6.01
C ILE A 223 -2.67 20.77 5.62
N ILE A 224 -2.50 21.76 6.52
CA ILE A 224 -2.84 23.16 6.25
C ILE A 224 -2.04 23.67 5.05
N HIS A 225 -0.75 23.40 4.99
CA HIS A 225 0.12 23.78 3.87
C HIS A 225 -0.38 23.16 2.55
N LEU A 226 -0.58 21.84 2.51
CA LEU A 226 -1.01 21.11 1.31
C LEU A 226 -2.40 21.51 0.81
N LEU A 227 -3.32 21.91 1.71
CA LEU A 227 -4.63 22.44 1.33
C LEU A 227 -4.56 23.87 0.78
N GLY A 228 -3.52 24.62 1.15
CA GLY A 228 -3.28 25.98 0.67
C GLY A 228 -2.58 26.06 -0.70
N GLU A 229 -1.86 25.02 -1.09
CA GLU A 229 -1.08 24.99 -2.32
C GLU A 229 -1.89 24.43 -3.51
N PRO A 230 -1.63 24.91 -4.73
CA PRO A 230 -2.21 24.33 -5.93
C PRO A 230 -1.66 22.91 -6.17
N THR A 231 -2.54 21.96 -6.42
CA THR A 231 -2.17 20.56 -6.72
C THR A 231 -1.73 20.43 -8.17
N ASP A 232 -0.51 19.98 -8.41
CA ASP A 232 -0.07 19.51 -9.73
C ASP A 232 -0.54 18.05 -9.97
N SER A 233 -1.79 17.93 -10.38
CA SER A 233 -2.42 16.63 -10.61
C SER A 233 -1.75 15.84 -11.76
N GLU A 234 -1.21 16.51 -12.78
CA GLU A 234 -0.56 15.84 -13.91
C GLU A 234 0.79 15.26 -13.50
N HIS A 235 1.54 15.97 -12.67
CA HIS A 235 2.77 15.46 -12.10
C HIS A 235 2.53 14.18 -11.25
N LEU A 236 1.49 14.18 -10.42
CA LEU A 236 1.09 13.00 -9.64
C LEU A 236 0.72 11.81 -10.55
N LYS A 237 -0.09 12.04 -11.57
CA LYS A 237 -0.50 11.00 -12.53
C LYS A 237 0.70 10.43 -13.31
N ALA A 238 1.65 11.26 -13.69
CA ALA A 238 2.85 10.80 -14.39
C ALA A 238 3.63 9.75 -13.57
N HIS A 239 3.70 9.93 -12.25
CA HIS A 239 4.34 8.96 -11.34
C HIS A 239 3.54 7.66 -11.19
N SER A 240 2.25 7.63 -11.53
CA SER A 240 1.44 6.41 -11.45
C SER A 240 1.58 5.49 -12.65
N SER A 241 2.17 5.93 -13.75
CA SER A 241 2.26 5.17 -15.02
C SER A 241 3.01 3.83 -14.88
N SER A 242 4.02 3.76 -14.01
CA SER A 242 4.76 2.53 -13.73
C SER A 242 3.93 1.46 -13.00
N PHE A 243 2.82 1.85 -12.39
CA PHE A 243 1.89 0.97 -11.66
C PHE A 243 0.67 0.57 -12.49
N GLU A 244 0.58 0.98 -13.74
CA GLU A 244 -0.52 0.60 -14.62
C GLU A 244 -0.61 -0.92 -14.79
N ILE A 245 -1.85 -1.43 -14.82
CA ILE A 245 -2.09 -2.87 -14.88
C ILE A 245 -1.42 -3.53 -16.09
N GLN A 246 -1.31 -2.85 -17.23
CA GLN A 246 -0.63 -3.36 -18.42
C GLN A 246 0.87 -3.53 -18.18
N VAL A 247 1.51 -2.56 -17.53
CA VAL A 247 2.95 -2.59 -17.21
C VAL A 247 3.24 -3.74 -16.25
N ILE A 248 2.48 -3.82 -15.16
CA ILE A 248 2.66 -4.87 -14.15
C ILE A 248 2.31 -6.27 -14.71
N SER A 249 1.27 -6.39 -15.54
CA SER A 249 0.91 -7.67 -16.19
C SER A 249 1.99 -8.15 -17.16
N ALA A 250 2.66 -7.24 -17.87
CA ALA A 250 3.80 -7.60 -18.72
C ALA A 250 4.98 -8.14 -17.90
N GLN A 251 5.29 -7.53 -16.75
CA GLN A 251 6.33 -8.02 -15.83
C GLN A 251 6.00 -9.44 -15.33
N TRP A 252 4.76 -9.68 -14.92
CA TRP A 252 4.31 -11.03 -14.51
C TRP A 252 4.40 -12.04 -15.64
N SER A 253 4.00 -11.68 -16.87
CA SER A 253 4.11 -12.54 -18.03
C SER A 253 5.55 -12.98 -18.29
N ASN A 254 6.50 -12.05 -18.18
CA ASN A 254 7.93 -12.35 -18.34
C ASN A 254 8.43 -13.34 -17.27
N ILE A 255 8.03 -13.17 -16.00
CA ILE A 255 8.39 -14.09 -14.91
C ILE A 255 7.84 -15.49 -15.20
N TYR A 256 6.57 -15.60 -15.59
CA TYR A 256 5.97 -16.90 -15.85
C TYR A 256 6.58 -17.59 -17.07
N GLN A 257 6.85 -16.84 -18.14
CA GLN A 257 7.53 -17.38 -19.33
C GLN A 257 8.94 -17.87 -19.01
N SER A 258 9.71 -17.12 -18.23
CA SER A 258 11.05 -17.55 -17.83
C SER A 258 11.02 -18.84 -17.01
N LEU A 259 10.04 -19.00 -16.10
CA LEU A 259 9.88 -20.21 -15.30
C LEU A 259 9.48 -21.44 -16.12
N LEU A 260 8.70 -21.24 -17.19
CA LEU A 260 8.28 -22.34 -18.06
C LEU A 260 9.40 -22.77 -19.03
N ALA A 261 10.38 -21.90 -19.29
CA ALA A 261 11.53 -22.21 -20.13
C ALA A 261 12.68 -22.92 -19.38
N GLU A 262 12.70 -22.87 -18.04
CA GLU A 262 13.62 -23.59 -17.14
C GLU A 262 13.17 -25.07 -16.95
#